data_aca4fda344a99a024f6356872a30c0ae
#
_entry.id   aca4fda344a99a024f6356872a30c0ae
#
_cell.length_a   1.000
_cell.length_b   1.000
_cell.length_c   1.000
_cell.angle_alpha   90.00
_cell.angle_beta   90.00
_cell.angle_gamma   90.00
#
_symmetry.space_group_name_H-M   'P 1'
#
loop_
_entity.id
_entity.type
_entity.pdbx_description
1 polymer ?
#
loop_
_entity_poly.entity_id
_entity_poly.type
_entity_poly.pdbx_seq_one_letter_code
_entity_poly.pdbx_strand_id
1 'polypeptide(L)'
;AEDHQNYYVISEMFEKFTQGYDIVCASRLMKGGDYKESKEPFIKSILVKLVSFILIKFTNLQTLDPTNGFRLFSRQVIKKFPIQSKRGFTFAIELLAKAYRSNFKITEIPSQNPIRNFGKSKFKYTSIIFYLPWFLYILIFPPQK
;
A
#
# COMPACT_ATOMS: atom_id res chain seq x y z
N ALA A 1 -7.21 -6.51 -19.28
CA ALA A 1 -8.32 -5.71 -19.78
C ALA A 1 -9.45 -5.50 -18.74
N GLU A 2 -9.13 -5.46 -17.45
CA GLU A 2 -10.14 -5.36 -16.35
C GLU A 2 -10.12 -4.02 -15.63
N ASP A 3 -9.32 -3.05 -16.09
CA ASP A 3 -8.98 -1.88 -15.28
C ASP A 3 -9.57 -0.56 -15.77
N HIS A 4 -10.68 -0.58 -16.50
CA HIS A 4 -11.34 0.68 -16.89
C HIS A 4 -11.75 1.55 -15.69
N GLN A 5 -11.98 0.96 -14.52
CA GLN A 5 -12.32 1.69 -13.29
C GLN A 5 -11.11 2.35 -12.62
N ASN A 6 -9.89 1.98 -12.99
CA ASN A 6 -8.67 2.49 -12.36
C ASN A 6 -8.07 3.72 -13.08
N TYR A 7 -8.57 4.12 -14.24
CA TYR A 7 -8.07 5.32 -14.94
C TYR A 7 -8.24 6.59 -14.11
N TYR A 8 -9.38 6.76 -13.46
CA TYR A 8 -9.63 7.91 -12.58
C TYR A 8 -8.68 7.93 -11.40
N VAL A 9 -8.42 6.75 -10.82
CA VAL A 9 -7.48 6.58 -9.71
C VAL A 9 -6.08 7.00 -10.12
N ILE A 10 -5.64 6.64 -11.32
CA ILE A 10 -4.31 7.02 -11.83
C ILE A 10 -4.20 8.53 -12.01
N SER A 11 -5.23 9.17 -12.58
CA SER A 11 -5.25 10.62 -12.76
C SER A 11 -5.18 11.35 -11.42
N GLU A 12 -5.98 10.92 -10.44
CA GLU A 12 -5.98 11.49 -9.11
C GLU A 12 -4.64 11.27 -8.39
N MET A 13 -4.03 10.07 -8.54
CA MET A 13 -2.68 9.82 -8.06
C MET A 13 -1.66 10.79 -8.64
N PHE A 14 -1.77 11.07 -9.95
CA PHE A 14 -0.88 11.99 -10.61
C PHE A 14 -1.06 13.44 -10.13
N GLU A 15 -2.30 13.88 -9.89
CA GLU A 15 -2.57 15.18 -9.28
C GLU A 15 -1.90 15.32 -7.91
N LYS A 16 -2.01 14.29 -7.05
CA LYS A 16 -1.30 14.28 -5.76
C LYS A 16 0.21 14.35 -5.94
N PHE A 17 0.72 13.65 -6.93
CA PHE A 17 2.13 13.69 -7.26
C PHE A 17 2.61 15.09 -7.68
N THR A 18 1.84 15.80 -8.51
CA THR A 18 2.14 17.20 -8.90
C THR A 18 2.06 18.19 -7.74
N GLN A 19 1.29 17.86 -6.68
CA GLN A 19 1.24 18.60 -5.42
C GLN A 19 2.49 18.37 -4.52
N GLY A 20 3.46 17.56 -4.99
CA GLY A 20 4.73 17.33 -4.31
C GLY A 20 4.74 16.15 -3.34
N TYR A 21 3.79 15.22 -3.45
CA TYR A 21 3.87 13.95 -2.73
C TYR A 21 4.81 12.98 -3.43
N ASP A 22 5.58 12.23 -2.65
CA ASP A 22 6.56 11.26 -3.14
C ASP A 22 5.99 9.86 -3.33
N ILE A 23 5.00 9.52 -2.52
CA ILE A 23 4.24 8.27 -2.63
C ILE A 23 2.75 8.59 -2.53
N VAL A 24 1.99 8.09 -3.49
CA VAL A 24 0.54 8.14 -3.47
C VAL A 24 0.00 6.71 -3.43
N CYS A 25 -0.69 6.36 -2.34
CA CYS A 25 -1.27 5.05 -2.11
C CYS A 25 -2.74 5.02 -2.53
N ALA A 26 -3.16 4.03 -3.29
CA ALA A 26 -4.57 3.73 -3.46
C ALA A 26 -5.07 2.98 -2.23
N SER A 27 -6.06 3.52 -1.53
CA SER A 27 -6.58 2.97 -0.28
C SER A 27 -8.03 2.49 -0.45
N ARG A 28 -8.26 1.24 -0.09
CA ARG A 28 -9.58 0.63 -0.05
C ARG A 28 -10.29 0.89 1.28
N LEU A 29 -9.52 1.27 2.30
CA LEU A 29 -9.99 1.40 3.68
C LEU A 29 -10.36 2.84 4.07
N MET A 30 -9.99 3.83 3.24
CA MET A 30 -10.39 5.21 3.49
C MET A 30 -11.82 5.49 3.04
N LYS A 31 -12.38 6.60 3.49
CA LYS A 31 -13.72 7.06 3.08
C LYS A 31 -13.75 7.25 1.56
N GLY A 32 -14.70 6.62 0.89
CA GLY A 32 -14.78 6.60 -0.59
C GLY A 32 -14.05 5.42 -1.23
N GLY A 33 -13.23 4.69 -0.48
CA GLY A 33 -12.69 3.41 -0.91
C GLY A 33 -13.71 2.28 -0.73
N ASP A 34 -13.52 1.20 -1.46
CA ASP A 34 -14.39 0.03 -1.36
C ASP A 34 -13.55 -1.23 -1.22
N TYR A 35 -13.57 -1.79 -0.02
CA TYR A 35 -13.01 -3.11 0.25
C TYR A 35 -14.12 -4.15 0.07
N LYS A 36 -14.63 -4.31 -1.15
CA LYS A 36 -15.53 -5.42 -1.46
C LYS A 36 -14.74 -6.71 -1.41
N GLU A 37 -15.17 -7.59 -0.54
CA GLU A 37 -14.65 -8.94 -0.38
C GLU A 37 -15.07 -9.80 -1.59
N SER A 38 -14.40 -9.61 -2.73
CA SER A 38 -14.56 -10.51 -3.84
C SER A 38 -13.99 -11.88 -3.45
N LYS A 39 -14.84 -12.82 -3.00
CA LYS A 39 -14.49 -14.24 -2.77
C LYS A 39 -13.14 -14.47 -2.04
N GLU A 40 -12.60 -13.46 -1.39
CA GLU A 40 -11.39 -13.60 -0.59
C GLU A 40 -11.75 -14.17 0.79
N PRO A 41 -10.91 -15.04 1.34
CA PRO A 41 -11.17 -15.59 2.66
C PRO A 41 -11.27 -14.49 3.71
N PHE A 42 -12.31 -14.52 4.53
CA PHE A 42 -12.61 -13.61 5.63
C PHE A 42 -11.38 -13.30 6.52
N ILE A 43 -10.56 -14.32 6.76
CA ILE A 43 -9.31 -14.21 7.54
C ILE A 43 -8.35 -13.17 6.93
N LYS A 44 -8.23 -13.10 5.60
CA LYS A 44 -7.35 -12.13 4.94
C LYS A 44 -7.81 -10.69 5.19
N SER A 45 -9.11 -10.45 5.12
CA SER A 45 -9.70 -9.15 5.41
C SER A 45 -9.41 -8.71 6.85
N ILE A 46 -9.60 -9.60 7.81
CA ILE A 46 -9.29 -9.32 9.22
C ILE A 46 -7.80 -8.98 9.39
N LEU A 47 -6.90 -9.78 8.82
CA LEU A 47 -5.46 -9.53 8.93
C LEU A 47 -5.04 -8.19 8.32
N VAL A 48 -5.59 -7.84 7.15
CA VAL A 48 -5.33 -6.54 6.50
C VAL A 48 -5.78 -5.40 7.41
N LYS A 49 -7.01 -5.45 7.92
CA LYS A 49 -7.57 -4.43 8.81
C LYS A 49 -6.78 -4.32 10.13
N LEU A 50 -6.38 -5.46 10.69
CA LEU A 50 -5.59 -5.50 11.92
C LEU A 50 -4.21 -4.85 11.74
N VAL A 51 -3.48 -5.22 10.68
CA VAL A 51 -2.18 -4.61 10.37
C VAL A 51 -2.32 -3.12 10.13
N SER A 52 -3.32 -2.70 9.35
CA SER A 52 -3.61 -1.29 9.10
C SER A 52 -3.90 -0.54 10.39
N PHE A 53 -4.75 -1.09 11.26
CA PHE A 53 -5.08 -0.50 12.56
C PHE A 53 -3.84 -0.33 13.45
N ILE A 54 -2.99 -1.36 13.54
CA ILE A 54 -1.75 -1.31 14.34
C ILE A 54 -0.83 -0.20 13.82
N LEU A 55 -0.58 -0.16 12.50
CA LEU A 55 0.30 0.84 11.92
C LEU A 55 -0.24 2.27 12.12
N ILE A 56 -1.53 2.49 11.92
CA ILE A 56 -2.16 3.81 12.13
C ILE A 56 -2.08 4.23 13.60
N LYS A 57 -2.34 3.31 14.53
CA LYS A 57 -2.37 3.62 15.97
C LYS A 57 -0.98 3.93 16.53
N PHE A 58 0.05 3.25 16.05
CA PHE A 58 1.40 3.32 16.63
C PHE A 58 2.41 4.09 15.77
N THR A 59 2.00 4.59 14.60
CA THR A 59 2.88 5.35 13.71
C THR A 59 2.14 6.55 13.09
N ASN A 60 2.90 7.47 12.53
CA ASN A 60 2.36 8.60 11.76
C ASN A 60 2.30 8.27 10.25
N LEU A 61 2.19 7.00 9.90
CA LEU A 61 2.12 6.57 8.50
C LEU A 61 0.80 7.07 7.87
N GLN A 62 0.94 7.88 6.83
CA GLN A 62 -0.22 8.52 6.19
C GLN A 62 -0.85 7.64 5.10
N THR A 63 -1.15 6.41 5.45
CA THR A 63 -1.99 5.51 4.64
C THR A 63 -2.74 4.52 5.53
N LEU A 64 -4.04 4.39 5.28
CA LEU A 64 -4.91 3.43 5.94
C LEU A 64 -4.78 2.02 5.35
N ASP A 65 -4.22 1.88 4.14
CA ASP A 65 -4.08 0.60 3.44
C ASP A 65 -2.63 0.29 3.04
N PRO A 66 -1.74 0.06 4.02
CA PRO A 66 -0.34 -0.22 3.74
C PRO A 66 -0.12 -1.57 3.02
N THR A 67 -1.15 -2.38 2.90
CA THR A 67 -1.07 -3.69 2.23
C THR A 67 -1.42 -3.64 0.75
N ASN A 68 -2.04 -2.57 0.28
CA ASN A 68 -2.34 -2.41 -1.14
C ASN A 68 -1.06 -2.11 -1.92
N GLY A 69 -0.80 -2.88 -2.96
CA GLY A 69 0.36 -2.69 -3.85
C GLY A 69 0.16 -1.63 -4.92
N PHE A 70 -1.07 -1.11 -5.08
CA PHE A 70 -1.36 -0.09 -6.09
C PHE A 70 -0.91 1.28 -5.57
N ARG A 71 0.27 1.71 -6.02
CA ARG A 71 0.93 2.93 -5.57
C ARG A 71 1.71 3.58 -6.68
N LEU A 72 1.78 4.90 -6.62
CA LEU A 72 2.67 5.71 -7.43
C LEU A 72 3.88 6.09 -6.57
N PHE A 73 5.09 5.95 -7.11
CA PHE A 73 6.34 6.31 -6.45
C PHE A 73 7.08 7.38 -7.25
N SER A 74 7.62 8.37 -6.58
CA SER A 74 8.50 9.35 -7.21
C SER A 74 9.82 8.70 -7.65
N ARG A 75 10.42 9.27 -8.69
CA ARG A 75 11.76 8.86 -9.15
C ARG A 75 12.80 8.94 -8.03
N GLN A 76 12.65 9.89 -7.11
CA GLN A 76 13.56 10.07 -5.98
C GLN A 76 13.51 8.87 -5.04
N VAL A 77 12.31 8.39 -4.68
CA VAL A 77 12.12 7.20 -3.84
C VAL A 77 12.76 5.98 -4.49
N ILE A 78 12.46 5.75 -5.78
CA ILE A 78 12.98 4.57 -6.49
C ILE A 78 14.51 4.60 -6.61
N LYS A 79 15.09 5.77 -6.86
CA LYS A 79 16.55 5.90 -6.97
C LYS A 79 17.28 5.79 -5.63
N LYS A 80 16.66 6.32 -4.55
CA LYS A 80 17.27 6.34 -3.23
C LYS A 80 17.33 4.97 -2.58
N PHE A 81 16.31 4.13 -2.82
CA PHE A 81 16.16 2.87 -2.11
C PHE A 81 16.30 1.67 -3.06
N PRO A 82 17.43 0.93 -2.99
CA PRO A 82 17.53 -0.35 -3.67
C PRO A 82 16.50 -1.33 -3.11
N ILE A 83 15.81 -2.04 -4.01
CA ILE A 83 14.84 -3.06 -3.66
C ILE A 83 15.59 -4.33 -3.26
N GLN A 84 15.35 -4.78 -2.03
CA GLN A 84 15.95 -5.99 -1.46
C GLN A 84 14.98 -7.18 -1.49
N SER A 85 13.67 -6.89 -1.54
CA SER A 85 12.63 -7.91 -1.59
C SER A 85 12.66 -8.70 -2.89
N LYS A 86 12.74 -10.03 -2.78
CA LYS A 86 12.85 -10.94 -3.93
C LYS A 86 11.54 -11.63 -4.29
N ARG A 87 10.43 -11.38 -3.56
CA ARG A 87 9.19 -12.15 -3.73
C ARG A 87 7.95 -11.28 -3.79
N GLY A 88 7.13 -11.53 -4.81
CA GLY A 88 5.79 -10.96 -4.96
C GLY A 88 5.78 -9.43 -4.91
N PHE A 89 4.74 -8.88 -4.29
CA PHE A 89 4.55 -7.43 -4.13
C PHE A 89 5.22 -6.86 -2.86
N THR A 90 6.11 -7.61 -2.21
CA THR A 90 6.80 -7.17 -0.98
C THR A 90 7.61 -5.89 -1.21
N PHE A 91 8.11 -5.66 -2.42
CA PHE A 91 8.82 -4.43 -2.77
C PHE A 91 7.99 -3.16 -2.52
N ALA A 92 6.68 -3.23 -2.67
CA ALA A 92 5.82 -2.06 -2.47
C ALA A 92 5.75 -1.63 -1.01
N ILE A 93 5.70 -2.59 -0.08
CA ILE A 93 5.75 -2.28 1.36
C ILE A 93 7.17 -1.91 1.80
N GLU A 94 8.19 -2.52 1.21
CA GLU A 94 9.59 -2.16 1.46
C GLU A 94 9.87 -0.70 1.11
N LEU A 95 9.49 -0.26 -0.09
CA LEU A 95 9.67 1.12 -0.52
C LEU A 95 8.88 2.09 0.37
N LEU A 96 7.64 1.72 0.74
CA LEU A 96 6.84 2.50 1.68
C LEU A 96 7.54 2.66 3.03
N ALA A 97 8.05 1.57 3.59
CA ALA A 97 8.72 1.57 4.88
C ALA A 97 10.00 2.42 4.88
N LYS A 98 10.83 2.27 3.86
CA LYS A 98 12.06 3.05 3.69
C LYS A 98 11.77 4.54 3.48
N ALA A 99 10.77 4.86 2.67
CA ALA A 99 10.36 6.23 2.40
C ALA A 99 9.75 6.89 3.65
N TYR A 100 8.89 6.18 4.39
CA TYR A 100 8.34 6.64 5.66
C TYR A 100 9.45 7.03 6.63
N ARG A 101 10.41 6.13 6.86
CA ARG A 101 11.54 6.40 7.74
C ARG A 101 12.38 7.61 7.30
N SER A 102 12.54 7.81 6.01
CA SER A 102 13.31 8.92 5.43
C SER A 102 12.49 10.20 5.25
N ASN A 103 11.32 10.27 5.87
CA ASN A 103 10.44 11.45 5.89
C ASN A 103 9.99 11.93 4.51
N PHE A 104 9.82 11.02 3.55
CA PHE A 104 9.19 11.34 2.28
C PHE A 104 7.71 11.61 2.46
N LYS A 105 7.16 12.49 1.63
CA LYS A 105 5.75 12.87 1.68
C LYS A 105 4.87 11.75 1.12
N ILE A 106 4.06 11.15 1.99
CA ILE A 106 3.16 10.05 1.66
C ILE A 106 1.72 10.57 1.77
N THR A 107 0.87 10.18 0.83
CA THR A 107 -0.57 10.43 0.89
C THR A 107 -1.34 9.24 0.34
N GLU A 108 -2.66 9.28 0.50
CA GLU A 108 -3.54 8.26 -0.08
C GLU A 108 -4.75 8.88 -0.78
N ILE A 109 -5.32 8.11 -1.69
CA ILE A 109 -6.56 8.42 -2.39
C ILE A 109 -7.50 7.20 -2.32
N PRO A 110 -8.82 7.41 -2.40
CA PRO A 110 -9.77 6.31 -2.36
C PRO A 110 -9.62 5.43 -3.61
N SER A 111 -9.74 4.13 -3.41
CA SER A 111 -9.69 3.16 -4.50
C SER A 111 -10.75 2.11 -4.31
N GLN A 112 -11.43 1.76 -5.37
CA GLN A 112 -12.33 0.64 -5.41
C GLN A 112 -11.55 -0.64 -5.77
N ASN A 113 -11.92 -1.75 -5.15
CA ASN A 113 -11.37 -3.05 -5.51
C ASN A 113 -12.41 -3.76 -6.40
N PRO A 114 -12.27 -3.72 -7.74
CA PRO A 114 -13.24 -4.35 -8.61
C PRO A 114 -13.32 -5.85 -8.31
N ILE A 115 -14.53 -6.38 -8.32
CA ILE A 115 -14.75 -7.82 -8.22
C ILE A 115 -14.07 -8.46 -9.42
N ARG A 116 -13.14 -9.36 -9.16
CA ARG A 116 -12.49 -10.12 -10.24
C ARG A 116 -13.49 -11.08 -10.87
N ASN A 117 -13.77 -10.85 -12.13
CA ASN A 117 -14.63 -11.75 -12.92
C ASN A 117 -13.87 -12.99 -13.37
N PHE A 118 -12.53 -12.90 -13.51
CA PHE A 118 -11.67 -13.98 -14.01
C PHE A 118 -10.40 -14.11 -13.17
N GLY A 119 -9.91 -15.37 -13.09
CA GLY A 119 -8.65 -15.70 -12.43
C GLY A 119 -8.77 -15.93 -10.92
N LYS A 120 -7.72 -16.55 -10.36
CA LYS A 120 -7.60 -16.80 -8.90
C LYS A 120 -6.56 -15.85 -8.31
N SER A 121 -6.76 -15.44 -7.05
CA SER A 121 -5.77 -14.67 -6.32
C SER A 121 -4.46 -15.47 -6.22
N LYS A 122 -3.35 -14.88 -6.67
CA LYS A 122 -2.01 -15.47 -6.50
C LYS A 122 -1.46 -15.24 -5.10
N PHE A 123 -2.19 -14.51 -4.27
CA PHE A 123 -1.77 -14.26 -2.89
C PHE A 123 -1.92 -15.53 -2.05
N LYS A 124 -0.81 -16.00 -1.49
CA LYS A 124 -0.77 -17.10 -0.53
C LYS A 124 -0.67 -16.53 0.88
N TYR A 125 -1.34 -17.12 1.87
CA TYR A 125 -1.22 -16.69 3.29
C TYR A 125 0.21 -16.73 3.79
N THR A 126 1.00 -17.69 3.33
CA THR A 126 2.43 -17.78 3.63
C THR A 126 3.22 -16.55 3.17
N SER A 127 2.67 -15.77 2.22
CA SER A 127 3.31 -14.53 1.76
C SER A 127 3.31 -13.45 2.83
N ILE A 128 2.41 -13.49 3.81
CA ILE A 128 2.33 -12.52 4.91
C ILE A 128 3.65 -12.47 5.68
N ILE A 129 4.32 -13.60 5.84
CA ILE A 129 5.60 -13.68 6.55
C ILE A 129 6.68 -12.79 5.91
N PHE A 130 6.59 -12.55 4.58
CA PHE A 130 7.54 -11.69 3.87
C PHE A 130 7.22 -10.19 4.02
N TYR A 131 5.99 -9.84 4.40
CA TYR A 131 5.61 -8.45 4.68
C TYR A 131 5.91 -8.06 6.14
N LEU A 132 5.92 -9.04 7.05
CA LEU A 132 6.09 -8.81 8.47
C LEU A 132 7.36 -8.02 8.84
N PRO A 133 8.55 -8.31 8.28
CA PRO A 133 9.75 -7.54 8.58
C PRO A 133 9.60 -6.04 8.25
N TRP A 134 8.91 -5.70 7.18
CA TRP A 134 8.70 -4.31 6.77
C TRP A 134 7.65 -3.60 7.64
N PHE A 135 6.63 -4.30 8.09
CA PHE A 135 5.69 -3.77 9.07
C PHE A 135 6.38 -3.51 10.42
N LEU A 136 7.20 -4.44 10.88
CA LEU A 136 8.01 -4.25 12.08
C LEU A 136 9.01 -3.10 11.91
N TYR A 137 9.59 -2.96 10.72
CA TYR A 137 10.48 -1.85 10.41
C TYR A 137 9.78 -0.49 10.56
N ILE A 138 8.55 -0.35 10.07
CA ILE A 138 7.76 0.88 10.22
C ILE A 138 7.44 1.16 11.69
N LEU A 139 7.11 0.11 12.48
CA LEU A 139 6.75 0.25 13.90
C LEU A 139 7.95 0.61 14.77
N ILE A 140 9.10 0.01 14.52
CA ILE A 140 10.30 0.15 15.37
C ILE A 140 11.09 1.40 15.02
N PHE A 141 11.12 1.77 13.76
CA PHE A 141 11.93 2.88 13.27
C PHE A 141 11.06 4.07 12.82
N PRO A 142 10.84 5.06 13.69
CA PRO A 142 10.09 6.28 13.33
C PRO A 142 10.83 7.08 12.24
N PRO A 143 10.16 8.06 11.62
CA PRO A 143 10.79 8.97 10.68
C PRO A 143 12.01 9.66 11.29
N GLN A 144 13.07 9.74 10.52
CA GLN A 144 14.26 10.52 10.89
C GLN A 144 13.93 12.02 10.74
N LYS A 145 14.23 12.79 11.76
CA LYS A 145 14.12 14.26 11.73
C LYS A 145 15.18 14.87 10.83
#